data_eda95d47382de9840d4b679f5ec91b2c
#
_entry.id   eda95d47382de9840d4b679f5ec91b2c
#
_cell.length_a   1.000
_cell.length_b   1.000
_cell.length_c   1.000
_cell.angle_alpha   90.00
_cell.angle_beta   90.00
_cell.angle_gamma   90.00
#
_symmetry.space_group_name_H-M   'P 1'
#
loop_
_entity.id
_entity.type
_entity.pdbx_description
1 polymer ?
#
loop_
_entity_poly.entity_id
_entity_poly.type
_entity_poly.pdbx_seq_one_letter_code
_entity_poly.pdbx_strand_id
1 'polypeptide(L)'
;MTAPEAIAVVGLACRFPGASTPDQLWRNLRDGVESITFFTPEELQAAGVDAARMSDPRYVAAKGVIEEADGFDAGFFGFSPREAALMDPQQRVFLETAWSALEDAGYDAKNFPGPIGVFAGSILSVYLVRNLWPNRDAMATAGNFQIAVGNDPTFLATSTSYQLDLRGPSVSVGTACSTSLVAVHLACQSLLAFESDMALAGGVSIHLPLVGGYRYEDGGVLSPDGHCRPFDAAAQGTVSSDGAGVVVLRRLSDAVRDRDTILAVIRGSAINNDGRMKVGYTAPSGDGESRVIAEALAMAGAEPESISLIETHGAATPLGDPIEVAALVDAFG
;
A
#
# COMPACT_ATOMS: atom_id res chain seq x y z
N MET A 1 31.16 -19.08 7.60
CA MET A 1 29.75 -19.13 7.16
C MET A 1 29.55 -18.02 6.17
N THR A 2 29.03 -18.30 4.99
CA THR A 2 28.63 -17.25 4.03
C THR A 2 27.51 -16.42 4.67
N ALA A 3 27.54 -15.11 4.49
CA ALA A 3 26.44 -14.24 4.93
C ALA A 3 25.13 -14.75 4.33
N PRO A 4 24.00 -14.66 5.04
CA PRO A 4 22.69 -15.02 4.49
C PRO A 4 22.42 -14.21 3.23
N GLU A 5 21.71 -14.83 2.26
CA GLU A 5 21.30 -14.14 1.04
C GLU A 5 20.37 -12.98 1.38
N ALA A 6 20.63 -11.81 0.81
CA ALA A 6 19.79 -10.62 0.97
C ALA A 6 18.96 -10.36 -0.29
N ILE A 7 17.98 -9.48 -0.19
CA ILE A 7 17.09 -9.15 -1.31
C ILE A 7 17.36 -7.72 -1.77
N ALA A 8 17.61 -7.55 -3.05
CA ALA A 8 17.79 -6.25 -3.71
C ALA A 8 16.43 -5.68 -4.14
N VAL A 9 16.20 -4.41 -3.88
CA VAL A 9 15.18 -3.60 -4.54
C VAL A 9 15.80 -3.04 -5.80
N VAL A 10 15.29 -3.47 -6.95
CA VAL A 10 15.87 -3.13 -8.27
C VAL A 10 14.99 -2.21 -9.10
N GLY A 11 13.76 -1.94 -8.64
CA GLY A 11 12.86 -0.98 -9.23
C GLY A 11 11.74 -0.63 -8.27
N LEU A 12 11.15 0.54 -8.44
CA LEU A 12 10.01 0.98 -7.65
C LEU A 12 9.16 2.00 -8.41
N ALA A 13 7.85 1.96 -8.17
CA ALA A 13 6.92 2.95 -8.66
C ALA A 13 5.86 3.26 -7.60
N CYS A 14 5.35 4.47 -7.63
CA CYS A 14 4.30 4.89 -6.70
C CYS A 14 3.39 5.95 -7.29
N ARG A 15 2.17 6.01 -6.72
CA ARG A 15 1.20 7.10 -6.89
C ARG A 15 0.66 7.44 -5.51
N PHE A 16 1.08 8.57 -4.97
CA PHE A 16 0.65 9.09 -3.67
C PHE A 16 0.12 10.53 -3.83
N PRO A 17 -0.61 11.07 -2.85
CA PRO A 17 -1.04 12.46 -2.89
C PRO A 17 0.13 13.40 -3.15
N GLY A 18 0.01 14.25 -4.18
CA GLY A 18 1.06 15.20 -4.58
C GLY A 18 2.33 14.57 -5.15
N ALA A 19 2.34 13.24 -5.43
CA ALA A 19 3.51 12.55 -5.97
C ALA A 19 3.10 11.37 -6.85
N SER A 20 3.33 11.46 -8.16
CA SER A 20 3.13 10.39 -9.14
C SER A 20 4.42 9.61 -9.45
N THR A 21 5.55 10.00 -8.86
CA THR A 21 6.83 9.32 -9.00
C THR A 21 7.58 9.26 -7.67
N PRO A 22 8.52 8.30 -7.50
CA PRO A 22 9.36 8.21 -6.32
C PRO A 22 10.17 9.50 -6.05
N ASP A 23 10.68 10.15 -7.09
CA ASP A 23 11.43 11.40 -6.97
C ASP A 23 10.58 12.56 -6.46
N GLN A 24 9.30 12.62 -6.85
CA GLN A 24 8.39 13.63 -6.33
C GLN A 24 8.06 13.34 -4.86
N LEU A 25 7.80 12.07 -4.52
CA LEU A 25 7.57 11.65 -3.14
C LEU A 25 8.76 12.03 -2.25
N TRP A 26 9.98 11.71 -2.69
CA TRP A 26 11.19 12.05 -1.95
C TRP A 26 11.34 13.56 -1.74
N ARG A 27 11.09 14.37 -2.78
CA ARG A 27 11.12 15.84 -2.65
C ARG A 27 10.09 16.35 -1.65
N ASN A 28 8.86 15.83 -1.70
CA ASN A 28 7.80 16.23 -0.78
C ASN A 28 8.18 15.87 0.67
N LEU A 29 8.70 14.67 0.91
CA LEU A 29 9.16 14.24 2.24
C LEU A 29 10.32 15.10 2.75
N ARG A 30 11.35 15.32 1.93
CA ARG A 30 12.51 16.15 2.28
C ARG A 30 12.12 17.60 2.60
N ASP A 31 11.18 18.14 1.85
CA ASP A 31 10.76 19.54 1.95
C ASP A 31 9.61 19.74 2.96
N GLY A 32 9.16 18.66 3.63
CA GLY A 32 8.11 18.69 4.66
C GLY A 32 6.72 19.06 4.11
N VAL A 33 6.43 18.69 2.85
CA VAL A 33 5.15 18.99 2.20
C VAL A 33 4.05 18.08 2.76
N GLU A 34 3.01 18.66 3.35
CA GLU A 34 1.78 17.96 3.68
C GLU A 34 0.89 17.88 2.43
N SER A 35 0.67 16.68 1.92
CA SER A 35 -0.10 16.44 0.69
C SER A 35 -1.58 16.08 0.94
N ILE A 36 -2.14 16.55 2.05
CA ILE A 36 -3.56 16.40 2.34
C ILE A 36 -4.34 17.51 1.65
N THR A 37 -5.40 17.13 0.95
CA THR A 37 -6.31 18.07 0.29
C THR A 37 -7.45 18.42 1.24
N PHE A 38 -7.67 19.72 1.44
CA PHE A 38 -8.82 20.27 2.14
C PHE A 38 -9.83 20.77 1.11
N PHE A 39 -11.03 20.20 1.12
CA PHE A 39 -12.06 20.51 0.13
C PHE A 39 -12.93 21.69 0.55
N THR A 40 -13.24 22.56 -0.39
CA THR A 40 -14.20 23.64 -0.19
C THR A 40 -15.64 23.11 -0.15
N PRO A 41 -16.59 23.85 0.44
CA PRO A 41 -18.01 23.49 0.41
C PRO A 41 -18.55 23.31 -1.03
N GLU A 42 -18.07 24.13 -1.97
CA GLU A 42 -18.47 24.10 -3.37
C GLU A 42 -17.99 22.82 -4.06
N GLU A 43 -16.75 22.38 -3.82
CA GLU A 43 -16.20 21.13 -4.34
C GLU A 43 -16.96 19.91 -3.78
N LEU A 44 -17.24 19.91 -2.48
CA LEU A 44 -18.02 18.85 -1.83
C LEU A 44 -19.45 18.77 -2.38
N GLN A 45 -20.09 19.91 -2.60
CA GLN A 45 -21.43 19.99 -3.18
C GLN A 45 -21.43 19.49 -4.63
N ALA A 46 -20.45 19.90 -5.44
CA ALA A 46 -20.29 19.44 -6.82
C ALA A 46 -20.05 17.92 -6.90
N ALA A 47 -19.36 17.35 -5.92
CA ALA A 47 -19.15 15.91 -5.80
C ALA A 47 -20.36 15.15 -5.22
N GLY A 48 -21.44 15.83 -4.89
CA GLY A 48 -22.68 15.23 -4.39
C GLY A 48 -22.62 14.82 -2.91
N VAL A 49 -21.75 15.44 -2.12
CA VAL A 49 -21.75 15.24 -0.66
C VAL A 49 -23.01 15.88 -0.06
N ASP A 50 -23.72 15.10 0.77
CA ASP A 50 -24.97 15.54 1.38
C ASP A 50 -24.77 16.80 2.26
N ALA A 51 -25.62 17.80 2.07
CA ALA A 51 -25.59 19.05 2.84
C ALA A 51 -25.72 18.81 4.35
N ALA A 52 -26.51 17.83 4.79
CA ALA A 52 -26.63 17.45 6.19
C ALA A 52 -25.30 16.93 6.76
N ARG A 53 -24.55 16.19 5.93
CA ARG A 53 -23.22 15.69 6.29
C ARG A 53 -22.20 16.83 6.38
N MET A 54 -22.21 17.77 5.43
CA MET A 54 -21.35 18.95 5.45
C MET A 54 -21.62 19.87 6.64
N SER A 55 -22.87 19.89 7.14
CA SER A 55 -23.27 20.69 8.30
C SER A 55 -22.95 20.05 9.65
N ASP A 56 -22.54 18.77 9.70
CA ASP A 56 -22.12 18.11 10.94
C ASP A 56 -20.80 18.76 11.42
N PRO A 57 -20.73 19.34 12.64
CA PRO A 57 -19.52 19.95 13.16
C PRO A 57 -18.34 18.98 13.32
N ARG A 58 -18.59 17.67 13.24
CA ARG A 58 -17.56 16.63 13.25
C ARG A 58 -17.16 16.17 11.86
N TYR A 59 -17.68 16.80 10.79
CA TYR A 59 -17.26 16.48 9.44
C TYR A 59 -15.94 17.18 9.12
N VAL A 60 -14.91 16.41 8.78
CA VAL A 60 -13.59 16.89 8.39
C VAL A 60 -13.49 16.76 6.87
N ALA A 61 -13.42 17.90 6.18
CA ALA A 61 -13.39 18.00 4.72
C ALA A 61 -11.96 17.82 4.18
N ALA A 62 -11.27 16.76 4.60
CA ALA A 62 -9.88 16.51 4.27
C ALA A 62 -9.63 15.06 3.89
N LYS A 63 -8.73 14.83 2.94
CA LYS A 63 -8.30 13.52 2.47
C LYS A 63 -7.01 13.62 1.67
N GLY A 64 -6.14 12.62 1.74
CA GLY A 64 -5.08 12.43 0.75
C GLY A 64 -5.64 11.82 -0.53
N VAL A 65 -5.52 12.51 -1.66
CA VAL A 65 -6.07 12.08 -2.96
C VAL A 65 -4.95 11.95 -3.97
N ILE A 66 -4.92 10.82 -4.69
CA ILE A 66 -4.04 10.66 -5.84
C ILE A 66 -4.68 11.29 -7.08
N GLU A 67 -3.85 11.91 -7.90
CA GLU A 67 -4.28 12.47 -9.17
C GLU A 67 -4.69 11.35 -10.14
N GLU A 68 -5.69 11.63 -11.00
CA GLU A 68 -6.13 10.73 -12.08
C GLU A 68 -6.44 9.29 -11.63
N ALA A 69 -6.99 9.11 -10.42
CA ALA A 69 -7.38 7.78 -9.91
C ALA A 69 -8.48 7.10 -10.74
N ASP A 70 -9.23 7.85 -11.52
CA ASP A 70 -10.26 7.41 -12.45
C ASP A 70 -9.72 7.15 -13.86
N GLY A 71 -8.53 7.67 -14.20
CA GLY A 71 -7.85 7.43 -15.46
C GLY A 71 -7.34 5.98 -15.56
N PHE A 72 -7.31 5.44 -16.78
CA PHE A 72 -6.72 4.13 -17.09
C PHE A 72 -6.50 3.96 -18.59
N ASP A 73 -5.28 3.59 -18.98
CA ASP A 73 -5.03 3.23 -20.39
C ASP A 73 -5.50 1.80 -20.68
N ALA A 74 -6.82 1.66 -20.78
CA ALA A 74 -7.47 0.38 -21.04
C ALA A 74 -6.96 -0.28 -22.34
N GLY A 75 -6.74 0.53 -23.38
CA GLY A 75 -6.26 0.04 -24.68
C GLY A 75 -4.88 -0.57 -24.62
N PHE A 76 -3.97 0.03 -23.87
CA PHE A 76 -2.62 -0.46 -23.65
C PHE A 76 -2.62 -1.84 -22.97
N PHE A 77 -3.46 -2.05 -21.98
CA PHE A 77 -3.59 -3.32 -21.27
C PHE A 77 -4.57 -4.30 -21.93
N GLY A 78 -5.11 -3.99 -23.11
CA GLY A 78 -5.99 -4.88 -23.86
C GLY A 78 -7.42 -4.98 -23.33
N PHE A 79 -7.86 -4.05 -22.50
CA PHE A 79 -9.24 -3.96 -22.02
C PHE A 79 -10.11 -3.15 -22.99
N SER A 80 -11.32 -3.56 -23.20
CA SER A 80 -12.34 -2.68 -23.78
C SER A 80 -12.74 -1.59 -22.76
N PRO A 81 -13.25 -0.43 -23.23
CA PRO A 81 -13.76 0.61 -22.32
C PRO A 81 -14.81 0.10 -21.33
N ARG A 82 -15.63 -0.86 -21.76
CA ARG A 82 -16.65 -1.49 -20.93
C ARG A 82 -16.05 -2.35 -19.82
N GLU A 83 -15.06 -3.18 -20.13
CA GLU A 83 -14.35 -3.99 -19.12
C GLU A 83 -13.65 -3.09 -18.11
N ALA A 84 -12.93 -2.07 -18.58
CA ALA A 84 -12.29 -1.09 -17.72
C ALA A 84 -13.29 -0.38 -16.79
N ALA A 85 -14.48 -0.03 -17.28
CA ALA A 85 -15.54 0.60 -16.48
C ALA A 85 -16.12 -0.33 -15.39
N LEU A 86 -15.96 -1.64 -15.52
CA LEU A 86 -16.40 -2.62 -14.51
C LEU A 86 -15.31 -2.96 -13.48
N MET A 87 -14.08 -2.49 -13.67
CA MET A 87 -12.97 -2.74 -12.78
C MET A 87 -12.88 -1.66 -11.68
N ASP A 88 -12.59 -2.09 -10.47
CA ASP A 88 -12.24 -1.19 -9.37
C ASP A 88 -11.01 -0.32 -9.77
N PRO A 89 -11.04 1.00 -9.54
CA PRO A 89 -9.88 1.85 -9.72
C PRO A 89 -8.60 1.33 -9.07
N GLN A 90 -8.70 0.64 -7.94
CA GLN A 90 -7.56 0.02 -7.28
C GLN A 90 -6.84 -1.00 -8.18
N GLN A 91 -7.58 -1.86 -8.87
CA GLN A 91 -6.98 -2.84 -9.79
C GLN A 91 -6.31 -2.15 -10.98
N ARG A 92 -6.93 -1.09 -11.51
CA ARG A 92 -6.39 -0.31 -12.63
C ARG A 92 -5.08 0.40 -12.24
N VAL A 93 -5.11 1.15 -11.16
CA VAL A 93 -3.96 1.90 -10.64
C VAL A 93 -2.83 0.96 -10.23
N PHE A 94 -3.15 -0.17 -9.59
CA PHE A 94 -2.13 -1.15 -9.22
C PHE A 94 -1.45 -1.76 -10.44
N LEU A 95 -2.21 -2.11 -11.48
CA LEU A 95 -1.67 -2.67 -12.73
C LEU A 95 -0.71 -1.68 -13.42
N GLU A 96 -1.09 -0.40 -13.53
CA GLU A 96 -0.23 0.66 -14.08
C GLU A 96 1.04 0.86 -13.22
N THR A 97 0.89 0.85 -11.90
CA THR A 97 2.04 1.00 -10.98
C THR A 97 2.98 -0.21 -11.07
N ALA A 98 2.43 -1.43 -11.18
CA ALA A 98 3.22 -2.64 -11.35
C ALA A 98 4.01 -2.64 -12.68
N TRP A 99 3.37 -2.19 -13.76
CA TRP A 99 4.05 -1.99 -15.05
C TRP A 99 5.19 -0.98 -14.93
N SER A 100 4.92 0.20 -14.37
CA SER A 100 5.92 1.25 -14.19
C SER A 100 7.09 0.81 -13.32
N ALA A 101 6.85 -0.02 -12.30
CA ALA A 101 7.92 -0.57 -11.47
C ALA A 101 8.84 -1.54 -12.25
N LEU A 102 8.29 -2.35 -13.16
CA LEU A 102 9.08 -3.20 -14.06
C LEU A 102 9.90 -2.37 -15.05
N GLU A 103 9.32 -1.30 -15.60
CA GLU A 103 10.02 -0.36 -16.48
C GLU A 103 11.18 0.33 -15.74
N ASP A 104 10.95 0.78 -14.49
CA ASP A 104 11.98 1.39 -13.65
C ASP A 104 13.14 0.40 -13.35
N ALA A 105 12.80 -0.88 -13.16
CA ALA A 105 13.77 -1.96 -12.99
C ALA A 105 14.51 -2.32 -14.31
N GLY A 106 14.07 -1.80 -15.46
CA GLY A 106 14.62 -2.11 -16.78
C GLY A 106 14.25 -3.49 -17.32
N TYR A 107 13.16 -4.09 -16.83
CA TYR A 107 12.75 -5.43 -17.23
C TYR A 107 11.49 -5.43 -18.09
N ASP A 108 11.58 -6.15 -19.20
CA ASP A 108 10.39 -6.63 -19.94
C ASP A 108 10.01 -8.02 -19.42
N ALA A 109 8.85 -8.10 -18.79
CA ALA A 109 8.35 -9.36 -18.22
C ALA A 109 8.29 -10.50 -19.23
N LYS A 110 7.98 -10.23 -20.49
CA LYS A 110 7.88 -11.23 -21.56
C LYS A 110 9.23 -11.88 -21.90
N ASN A 111 10.32 -11.15 -21.69
CA ASN A 111 11.68 -11.57 -22.02
C ASN A 111 12.47 -12.05 -20.78
N PHE A 112 11.91 -11.94 -19.58
CA PHE A 112 12.54 -12.43 -18.36
C PHE A 112 12.48 -13.97 -18.31
N PRO A 113 13.63 -14.66 -18.15
CA PRO A 113 13.69 -16.11 -18.31
C PRO A 113 13.10 -16.91 -17.15
N GLY A 114 12.90 -16.30 -15.99
CA GLY A 114 12.47 -16.97 -14.76
C GLY A 114 11.05 -16.61 -14.32
N PRO A 115 10.55 -17.27 -13.27
CA PRO A 115 9.25 -16.94 -12.69
C PRO A 115 9.27 -15.58 -11.98
N ILE A 116 8.30 -14.73 -12.33
CA ILE A 116 8.05 -13.45 -11.65
C ILE A 116 6.83 -13.62 -10.77
N GLY A 117 6.99 -13.50 -9.44
CA GLY A 117 5.89 -13.55 -8.47
C GLY A 117 5.20 -12.19 -8.29
N VAL A 118 3.94 -12.21 -7.84
CA VAL A 118 3.18 -11.02 -7.46
C VAL A 118 2.58 -11.20 -6.08
N PHE A 119 2.93 -10.31 -5.16
CA PHE A 119 2.44 -10.26 -3.79
C PHE A 119 1.82 -8.90 -3.53
N ALA A 120 0.49 -8.83 -3.45
CA ALA A 120 -0.18 -7.54 -3.46
C ALA A 120 -1.49 -7.55 -2.67
N GLY A 121 -1.90 -6.39 -2.19
CA GLY A 121 -3.19 -6.25 -1.56
C GLY A 121 -3.86 -4.92 -1.79
N SER A 122 -5.17 -4.91 -1.63
CA SER A 122 -6.02 -3.74 -1.71
C SER A 122 -7.04 -3.73 -0.58
N ILE A 123 -7.72 -2.59 -0.41
CA ILE A 123 -8.87 -2.50 0.50
C ILE A 123 -10.14 -3.02 -0.19
N LEU A 124 -11.22 -3.15 0.58
CA LEU A 124 -12.55 -3.49 0.07
C LEU A 124 -12.96 -2.57 -1.08
N SER A 125 -13.52 -3.13 -2.17
CA SER A 125 -14.02 -2.36 -3.29
C SER A 125 -15.24 -1.53 -2.92
N VAL A 126 -15.00 -0.26 -2.62
CA VAL A 126 -16.07 0.74 -2.46
C VAL A 126 -16.71 1.05 -3.82
N TYR A 127 -15.97 0.90 -4.92
CA TYR A 127 -16.45 1.08 -6.28
C TYR A 127 -17.61 0.13 -6.62
N LEU A 128 -17.49 -1.14 -6.25
CA LEU A 128 -18.57 -2.10 -6.43
C LEU A 128 -19.86 -1.65 -5.76
N VAL A 129 -19.76 -1.17 -4.50
CA VAL A 129 -20.92 -0.82 -3.68
C VAL A 129 -21.56 0.49 -4.10
N ARG A 130 -20.75 1.50 -4.44
CA ARG A 130 -21.23 2.85 -4.72
C ARG A 130 -21.53 3.13 -6.20
N ASN A 131 -20.78 2.51 -7.10
CA ASN A 131 -20.82 2.82 -8.53
C ASN A 131 -21.47 1.71 -9.34
N LEU A 132 -21.11 0.45 -9.11
CA LEU A 132 -21.64 -0.64 -9.93
C LEU A 132 -22.99 -1.15 -9.43
N TRP A 133 -23.14 -1.45 -8.15
CA TRP A 133 -24.39 -2.01 -7.60
C TRP A 133 -25.62 -1.15 -7.82
N PRO A 134 -25.58 0.18 -7.68
CA PRO A 134 -26.72 1.03 -8.02
C PRO A 134 -26.99 1.14 -9.51
N ASN A 135 -26.00 0.85 -10.38
CA ASN A 135 -26.12 0.92 -11.83
C ASN A 135 -26.73 -0.39 -12.39
N ARG A 136 -28.07 -0.41 -12.47
CA ARG A 136 -28.82 -1.58 -12.91
C ARG A 136 -28.45 -2.05 -14.31
N ASP A 137 -28.13 -1.14 -15.22
CA ASP A 137 -27.78 -1.46 -16.61
C ASP A 137 -26.41 -2.13 -16.69
N ALA A 138 -25.42 -1.61 -15.93
CA ALA A 138 -24.11 -2.25 -15.80
C ALA A 138 -24.24 -3.65 -15.23
N MET A 139 -25.01 -3.81 -14.14
CA MET A 139 -25.23 -5.10 -13.49
C MET A 139 -26.00 -6.10 -14.34
N ALA A 140 -27.01 -5.65 -15.10
CA ALA A 140 -27.80 -6.52 -15.96
C ALA A 140 -27.04 -7.04 -17.19
N THR A 141 -26.03 -6.31 -17.63
CA THR A 141 -25.28 -6.60 -18.85
C THR A 141 -23.90 -7.22 -18.61
N ALA A 142 -23.37 -7.13 -17.38
CA ALA A 142 -22.12 -7.76 -16.98
C ALA A 142 -22.38 -9.13 -16.36
N GLY A 143 -21.50 -10.10 -16.62
CA GLY A 143 -21.55 -11.38 -15.92
C GLY A 143 -21.12 -11.23 -14.45
N ASN A 144 -21.80 -11.91 -13.53
CA ASN A 144 -21.47 -11.86 -12.09
C ASN A 144 -20.00 -12.20 -11.81
N PHE A 145 -19.43 -13.13 -12.56
CA PHE A 145 -18.03 -13.52 -12.42
C PHE A 145 -17.09 -12.40 -12.90
N GLN A 146 -17.41 -11.72 -13.98
CA GLN A 146 -16.63 -10.58 -14.46
C GLN A 146 -16.61 -9.44 -13.43
N ILE A 147 -17.75 -9.16 -12.80
CA ILE A 147 -17.84 -8.17 -11.71
C ILE A 147 -16.98 -8.61 -10.53
N ALA A 148 -17.05 -9.88 -10.13
CA ALA A 148 -16.24 -10.39 -9.04
C ALA A 148 -14.75 -10.26 -9.34
N VAL A 149 -14.28 -10.69 -10.50
CA VAL A 149 -12.87 -10.60 -10.90
C VAL A 149 -12.38 -9.14 -10.92
N GLY A 150 -13.19 -8.21 -11.36
CA GLY A 150 -12.82 -6.79 -11.43
C GLY A 150 -12.90 -6.05 -10.08
N ASN A 151 -13.46 -6.64 -9.02
CA ASN A 151 -13.76 -5.89 -7.79
C ASN A 151 -13.41 -6.60 -6.48
N ASP A 152 -13.25 -7.92 -6.47
CA ASP A 152 -12.85 -8.63 -5.27
C ASP A 152 -11.33 -8.54 -5.09
N PRO A 153 -10.83 -8.07 -3.92
CA PRO A 153 -9.41 -7.95 -3.63
C PRO A 153 -8.60 -9.23 -3.83
N THR A 154 -9.25 -10.40 -3.75
CA THR A 154 -8.58 -11.69 -3.95
C THR A 154 -8.03 -11.88 -5.36
N PHE A 155 -8.54 -11.16 -6.35
CA PHE A 155 -8.07 -11.24 -7.74
C PHE A 155 -6.96 -10.24 -8.09
N LEU A 156 -6.61 -9.30 -7.21
CA LEU A 156 -5.63 -8.25 -7.51
C LEU A 156 -4.31 -8.81 -8.05
N ALA A 157 -3.68 -9.73 -7.32
CA ALA A 157 -2.39 -10.29 -7.70
C ALA A 157 -2.49 -11.15 -8.97
N THR A 158 -3.49 -12.03 -9.05
CA THR A 158 -3.65 -12.95 -10.20
C THR A 158 -4.07 -12.21 -11.47
N SER A 159 -4.90 -11.17 -11.37
CA SER A 159 -5.26 -10.30 -12.49
C SER A 159 -4.03 -9.55 -13.04
N THR A 160 -3.21 -9.00 -12.15
CA THR A 160 -1.94 -8.37 -12.53
C THR A 160 -1.00 -9.35 -13.23
N SER A 161 -0.84 -10.57 -12.68
CA SER A 161 -0.01 -11.61 -13.29
C SER A 161 -0.53 -11.99 -14.67
N TYR A 162 -1.83 -12.11 -14.85
CA TYR A 162 -2.43 -12.44 -16.14
C TYR A 162 -2.16 -11.35 -17.19
N GLN A 163 -2.37 -10.08 -16.83
CA GLN A 163 -2.20 -8.97 -17.77
C GLN A 163 -0.74 -8.74 -18.18
N LEU A 164 0.19 -8.99 -17.27
CA LEU A 164 1.63 -8.80 -17.52
C LEU A 164 2.35 -10.10 -17.93
N ASP A 165 1.65 -11.23 -18.11
CA ASP A 165 2.20 -12.58 -18.39
C ASP A 165 3.26 -13.03 -17.38
N LEU A 166 3.01 -12.82 -16.07
CA LEU A 166 3.91 -13.21 -14.99
C LEU A 166 3.58 -14.63 -14.50
N ARG A 167 4.58 -15.48 -14.36
CA ARG A 167 4.38 -16.94 -14.18
C ARG A 167 4.87 -17.46 -12.82
N GLY A 168 5.19 -16.59 -11.89
CA GLY A 168 5.54 -16.97 -10.51
C GLY A 168 4.31 -17.08 -9.59
N PRO A 169 4.52 -17.35 -8.30
CA PRO A 169 3.47 -17.31 -7.29
C PRO A 169 2.73 -15.97 -7.32
N SER A 170 1.40 -16.03 -7.20
CA SER A 170 0.54 -14.84 -7.27
C SER A 170 -0.42 -14.85 -6.09
N VAL A 171 -0.12 -14.02 -5.08
CA VAL A 171 -0.75 -14.08 -3.76
C VAL A 171 -1.35 -12.74 -3.38
N SER A 172 -2.66 -12.71 -3.20
CA SER A 172 -3.34 -11.54 -2.65
C SER A 172 -3.25 -11.55 -1.12
N VAL A 173 -2.78 -10.43 -0.56
CA VAL A 173 -2.49 -10.25 0.87
C VAL A 173 -3.51 -9.29 1.49
N GLY A 174 -4.02 -9.63 2.67
CA GLY A 174 -4.96 -8.78 3.39
C GLY A 174 -4.66 -8.76 4.88
N THR A 175 -3.86 -7.79 5.33
CA THR A 175 -3.48 -7.58 6.73
C THR A 175 -3.68 -6.12 7.18
N ALA A 176 -4.68 -5.44 6.62
CA ALA A 176 -5.01 -4.03 6.87
C ALA A 176 -3.81 -3.10 6.62
N CYS A 177 -3.43 -2.25 7.56
CA CYS A 177 -2.37 -1.24 7.39
C CYS A 177 -0.99 -1.87 7.08
N SER A 178 -0.71 -3.09 7.53
CA SER A 178 0.56 -3.78 7.28
C SER A 178 0.63 -4.54 5.95
N THR A 179 -0.43 -4.51 5.13
CA THR A 179 -0.56 -5.34 3.92
C THR A 179 0.65 -5.24 2.99
N SER A 180 1.12 -4.03 2.68
CA SER A 180 2.24 -3.85 1.75
C SER A 180 3.57 -4.37 2.31
N LEU A 181 3.83 -4.20 3.61
CA LEU A 181 5.03 -4.75 4.26
C LEU A 181 4.98 -6.28 4.35
N VAL A 182 3.81 -6.87 4.62
CA VAL A 182 3.63 -8.33 4.60
C VAL A 182 3.79 -8.86 3.17
N ALA A 183 3.32 -8.14 2.14
CA ALA A 183 3.55 -8.50 0.75
C ALA A 183 5.06 -8.52 0.41
N VAL A 184 5.81 -7.52 0.86
CA VAL A 184 7.29 -7.49 0.72
C VAL A 184 7.94 -8.67 1.44
N HIS A 185 7.53 -8.97 2.68
CA HIS A 185 8.04 -10.12 3.42
C HIS A 185 7.82 -11.43 2.66
N LEU A 186 6.58 -11.69 2.20
CA LEU A 186 6.25 -12.91 1.45
C LEU A 186 7.04 -13.00 0.13
N ALA A 187 7.21 -11.89 -0.57
CA ALA A 187 8.04 -11.83 -1.78
C ALA A 187 9.51 -12.17 -1.47
N CYS A 188 10.07 -11.63 -0.38
CA CYS A 188 11.41 -12.00 0.08
C CYS A 188 11.52 -13.51 0.35
N GLN A 189 10.54 -14.09 1.05
CA GLN A 189 10.53 -15.53 1.34
C GLN A 189 10.45 -16.37 0.06
N SER A 190 9.61 -15.99 -0.91
CA SER A 190 9.50 -16.66 -2.20
C SER A 190 10.81 -16.64 -3.00
N LEU A 191 11.52 -15.50 -3.00
CA LEU A 191 12.82 -15.37 -3.63
C LEU A 191 13.89 -16.22 -2.94
N LEU A 192 13.93 -16.21 -1.61
CA LEU A 192 14.88 -17.02 -0.81
C LEU A 192 14.60 -18.53 -0.92
N ALA A 193 13.34 -18.92 -1.12
CA ALA A 193 12.93 -20.30 -1.36
C ALA A 193 13.09 -20.75 -2.84
N PHE A 194 13.56 -19.85 -3.74
CA PHE A 194 13.67 -20.09 -5.18
C PHE A 194 12.36 -20.45 -5.87
N GLU A 195 11.23 -20.03 -5.33
CA GLU A 195 9.91 -20.11 -5.99
C GLU A 195 9.72 -19.01 -7.03
N SER A 196 10.43 -17.88 -6.86
CA SER A 196 10.52 -16.78 -7.81
C SER A 196 11.96 -16.39 -8.06
N ASP A 197 12.25 -15.85 -9.26
CA ASP A 197 13.53 -15.23 -9.61
C ASP A 197 13.45 -13.70 -9.60
N MET A 198 12.25 -13.17 -9.67
CA MET A 198 11.87 -11.77 -9.46
C MET A 198 10.51 -11.74 -8.77
N ALA A 199 10.23 -10.70 -8.00
CA ALA A 199 8.93 -10.52 -7.40
C ALA A 199 8.49 -9.04 -7.41
N LEU A 200 7.22 -8.81 -7.71
CA LEU A 200 6.53 -7.56 -7.49
C LEU A 200 5.83 -7.64 -6.11
N ALA A 201 6.08 -6.65 -5.28
CA ALA A 201 5.43 -6.57 -3.96
C ALA A 201 4.88 -5.17 -3.71
N GLY A 202 3.64 -5.08 -3.21
CA GLY A 202 3.05 -3.79 -2.96
C GLY A 202 1.61 -3.80 -2.49
N GLY A 203 0.99 -2.63 -2.56
CA GLY A 203 -0.40 -2.46 -2.21
C GLY A 203 -1.02 -1.22 -2.83
N VAL A 204 -2.35 -1.18 -2.79
CA VAL A 204 -3.14 -0.05 -3.27
C VAL A 204 -4.32 0.19 -2.36
N SER A 205 -4.65 1.46 -2.14
CA SER A 205 -5.83 1.89 -1.41
C SER A 205 -6.42 3.12 -2.10
N ILE A 206 -7.67 3.02 -2.56
CA ILE A 206 -8.40 4.15 -3.14
C ILE A 206 -9.80 4.20 -2.52
N HIS A 207 -10.06 5.27 -1.80
CA HIS A 207 -11.33 5.51 -1.13
C HIS A 207 -12.24 6.39 -1.98
N LEU A 208 -13.41 5.90 -2.28
CA LEU A 208 -14.42 6.65 -3.03
C LEU A 208 -15.50 7.23 -2.09
N PRO A 209 -16.02 8.43 -2.42
CA PRO A 209 -15.68 9.29 -3.56
C PRO A 209 -14.28 9.89 -3.43
N LEU A 210 -13.68 10.28 -4.57
CA LEU A 210 -12.35 10.93 -4.59
C LEU A 210 -12.40 12.28 -3.87
N VAL A 211 -13.45 13.06 -4.10
CA VAL A 211 -13.72 14.31 -3.40
C VAL A 211 -14.66 14.02 -2.22
N GLY A 212 -14.19 14.29 -1.02
CA GLY A 212 -14.96 14.02 0.19
C GLY A 212 -14.09 14.12 1.45
N GLY A 213 -14.71 13.87 2.58
CA GLY A 213 -14.05 13.85 3.87
C GLY A 213 -14.60 12.71 4.73
N TYR A 214 -14.31 12.78 5.99
CA TYR A 214 -14.75 11.79 6.97
C TYR A 214 -15.45 12.46 8.15
N ARG A 215 -16.19 11.67 8.90
CA ARG A 215 -16.76 12.10 10.16
C ARG A 215 -15.81 11.69 11.28
N TYR A 216 -15.35 12.66 12.05
CA TYR A 216 -14.57 12.41 13.25
C TYR A 216 -15.41 11.67 14.31
N GLU A 217 -14.81 10.71 14.98
CA GLU A 217 -15.40 9.96 16.09
C GLU A 217 -14.45 9.95 17.27
N ASP A 218 -14.95 10.32 18.45
CA ASP A 218 -14.16 10.31 19.67
C ASP A 218 -13.63 8.89 19.97
N GLY A 219 -12.33 8.77 20.21
CA GLY A 219 -11.67 7.47 20.41
C GLY A 219 -11.43 6.69 19.10
N GLY A 220 -11.77 7.26 17.95
CA GLY A 220 -11.41 6.72 16.63
C GLY A 220 -9.95 6.99 16.29
N VAL A 221 -9.55 6.55 15.09
CA VAL A 221 -8.17 6.70 14.62
C VAL A 221 -7.96 7.94 13.75
N LEU A 222 -9.06 8.61 13.31
CA LEU A 222 -8.98 9.75 12.41
C LEU A 222 -8.87 11.07 13.18
N SER A 223 -8.10 12.01 12.63
CA SER A 223 -7.86 13.33 13.17
C SER A 223 -9.11 14.22 13.14
N PRO A 224 -9.37 15.05 14.17
CA PRO A 224 -10.51 15.95 14.18
C PRO A 224 -10.34 17.17 13.26
N ASP A 225 -9.13 17.47 12.78
CA ASP A 225 -8.80 18.69 12.05
C ASP A 225 -8.16 18.46 10.67
N GLY A 226 -8.03 17.20 10.25
CA GLY A 226 -7.47 16.86 8.93
C GLY A 226 -5.95 16.87 8.84
N HIS A 227 -5.26 16.93 9.98
CA HIS A 227 -3.80 16.86 10.03
C HIS A 227 -3.33 15.61 10.78
N CYS A 228 -2.27 14.98 10.29
CA CYS A 228 -1.57 13.90 10.95
C CYS A 228 -0.25 14.43 11.53
N ARG A 229 -0.10 14.36 12.86
CA ARG A 229 1.06 14.90 13.59
C ARG A 229 1.71 13.80 14.44
N PRO A 230 2.44 12.85 13.83
CA PRO A 230 3.06 11.75 14.55
C PRO A 230 4.01 12.27 15.63
N PHE A 231 3.94 11.67 16.82
CA PHE A 231 4.81 11.95 17.97
C PHE A 231 4.76 13.38 18.52
N ASP A 232 3.80 14.19 18.07
CA ASP A 232 3.59 15.55 18.56
C ASP A 232 2.64 15.55 19.77
N ALA A 233 2.81 16.53 20.67
CA ALA A 233 1.92 16.71 21.81
C ALA A 233 0.46 17.00 21.41
N ALA A 234 0.24 17.52 20.19
CA ALA A 234 -1.08 17.77 19.59
C ALA A 234 -1.56 16.62 18.71
N ALA A 235 -0.94 15.44 18.74
CA ALA A 235 -1.36 14.27 17.98
C ALA A 235 -2.77 13.81 18.38
N GLN A 236 -3.70 13.72 17.43
CA GLN A 236 -5.09 13.35 17.68
C GLN A 236 -5.66 12.35 16.64
N GLY A 237 -4.79 11.73 15.85
CA GLY A 237 -5.15 10.74 14.85
C GLY A 237 -4.58 11.01 13.46
N THR A 238 -4.82 10.07 12.57
CA THR A 238 -4.37 10.09 11.18
C THR A 238 -5.43 10.67 10.23
N VAL A 239 -5.09 10.78 8.95
CA VAL A 239 -6.01 11.22 7.88
C VAL A 239 -6.13 10.10 6.85
N SER A 240 -7.37 9.85 6.37
CA SER A 240 -7.59 8.90 5.29
C SER A 240 -6.89 9.35 4.01
N SER A 241 -6.15 8.45 3.37
CA SER A 241 -5.38 8.75 2.17
C SER A 241 -5.50 7.64 1.13
N ASP A 242 -5.46 8.03 -0.14
CA ASP A 242 -5.29 7.13 -1.27
C ASP A 242 -3.80 6.91 -1.52
N GLY A 243 -3.46 5.81 -2.19
CA GLY A 243 -2.08 5.54 -2.59
C GLY A 243 -1.91 4.18 -3.24
N ALA A 244 -0.86 4.06 -4.02
CA ALA A 244 -0.37 2.81 -4.58
C ALA A 244 1.16 2.81 -4.59
N GLY A 245 1.77 1.67 -4.28
CA GLY A 245 3.21 1.50 -4.37
C GLY A 245 3.58 0.05 -4.67
N VAL A 246 4.57 -0.12 -5.54
CA VAL A 246 5.10 -1.43 -5.93
C VAL A 246 6.62 -1.36 -5.97
N VAL A 247 7.27 -2.38 -5.40
CA VAL A 247 8.71 -2.60 -5.51
C VAL A 247 8.99 -3.86 -6.31
N VAL A 248 10.08 -3.85 -7.08
CA VAL A 248 10.61 -5.01 -7.79
C VAL A 248 11.79 -5.55 -7.00
N LEU A 249 11.71 -6.82 -6.63
CA LEU A 249 12.65 -7.51 -5.76
C LEU A 249 13.35 -8.64 -6.48
N ARG A 250 14.65 -8.80 -6.20
CA ARG A 250 15.49 -9.91 -6.66
C ARG A 250 16.45 -10.36 -5.57
N ARG A 251 16.92 -11.62 -5.62
CA ARG A 251 18.06 -12.01 -4.77
C ARG A 251 19.25 -11.10 -5.07
N LEU A 252 19.95 -10.65 -4.06
CA LEU A 252 21.09 -9.73 -4.22
C LEU A 252 22.18 -10.32 -5.10
N SER A 253 22.45 -11.61 -4.94
CA SER A 253 23.43 -12.32 -5.77
C SER A 253 23.07 -12.30 -7.27
N ASP A 254 21.79 -12.47 -7.60
CA ASP A 254 21.29 -12.43 -8.97
C ASP A 254 21.35 -11.00 -9.54
N ALA A 255 20.90 -10.00 -8.76
CA ALA A 255 20.94 -8.60 -9.15
C ALA A 255 22.37 -8.12 -9.45
N VAL A 256 23.33 -8.50 -8.60
CA VAL A 256 24.76 -8.19 -8.83
C VAL A 256 25.30 -8.89 -10.07
N ARG A 257 25.00 -10.19 -10.25
CA ARG A 257 25.44 -10.96 -11.44
C ARG A 257 24.91 -10.32 -12.73
N ASP A 258 23.65 -9.90 -12.74
CA ASP A 258 22.97 -9.38 -13.92
C ASP A 258 23.19 -7.87 -14.09
N ARG A 259 23.89 -7.22 -13.15
CA ARG A 259 24.23 -5.79 -13.14
C ARG A 259 23.01 -4.87 -13.05
N ASP A 260 22.02 -5.28 -12.28
CA ASP A 260 20.86 -4.44 -12.01
C ASP A 260 21.26 -3.15 -11.27
N THR A 261 20.46 -2.12 -11.46
CA THR A 261 20.51 -0.95 -10.58
C THR A 261 19.93 -1.33 -9.23
N ILE A 262 20.73 -1.34 -8.18
CA ILE A 262 20.29 -1.69 -6.82
C ILE A 262 19.99 -0.40 -6.07
N LEU A 263 18.71 -0.18 -5.77
CA LEU A 263 18.23 1.02 -5.08
C LEU A 263 18.38 0.88 -3.55
N ALA A 264 18.11 -0.32 -3.03
CA ALA A 264 18.22 -0.66 -1.63
C ALA A 264 18.42 -2.17 -1.44
N VAL A 265 18.82 -2.58 -0.23
CA VAL A 265 19.00 -4.00 0.12
C VAL A 265 18.20 -4.30 1.38
N ILE A 266 17.28 -5.25 1.31
CA ILE A 266 16.53 -5.79 2.44
C ILE A 266 17.38 -6.92 3.03
N ARG A 267 17.89 -6.72 4.25
CA ARG A 267 18.73 -7.68 4.95
C ARG A 267 17.93 -8.64 5.82
N GLY A 268 16.78 -8.20 6.34
CA GLY A 268 15.91 -8.99 7.19
C GLY A 268 14.50 -8.45 7.19
N SER A 269 13.54 -9.33 7.41
CA SER A 269 12.14 -8.99 7.59
C SER A 269 11.47 -10.02 8.49
N ALA A 270 10.51 -9.59 9.31
CA ALA A 270 9.74 -10.47 10.18
C ALA A 270 8.27 -10.05 10.21
N ILE A 271 7.41 -11.01 10.49
CA ILE A 271 5.99 -10.79 10.74
C ILE A 271 5.54 -11.62 11.94
N ASN A 272 4.65 -11.10 12.75
CA ASN A 272 4.03 -11.84 13.85
C ASN A 272 2.55 -11.49 14.00
N ASN A 273 1.91 -12.01 15.03
CA ASN A 273 0.56 -11.67 15.43
C ASN A 273 0.47 -11.58 16.96
N ASP A 274 -0.20 -10.55 17.46
CA ASP A 274 -0.33 -10.27 18.90
C ASP A 274 -1.20 -11.28 19.67
N GLY A 275 -2.02 -12.07 18.96
CA GLY A 275 -2.98 -12.95 19.59
C GLY A 275 -3.97 -12.17 20.48
N ARG A 276 -4.19 -12.65 21.71
CA ARG A 276 -5.10 -12.04 22.70
C ARG A 276 -4.36 -11.19 23.77
N MET A 277 -3.05 -11.02 23.64
CA MET A 277 -2.22 -10.28 24.61
C MET A 277 -2.30 -8.76 24.42
N LYS A 278 -3.51 -8.24 24.20
CA LYS A 278 -3.77 -6.81 24.02
C LYS A 278 -5.17 -6.42 24.52
N VAL A 279 -5.38 -5.13 24.79
CA VAL A 279 -6.61 -4.62 25.40
C VAL A 279 -7.86 -4.69 24.50
N GLY A 280 -7.70 -4.91 23.21
CA GLY A 280 -8.79 -5.04 22.25
C GLY A 280 -8.29 -5.48 20.88
N TYR A 281 -9.20 -5.93 20.02
CA TYR A 281 -8.85 -6.46 18.68
C TYR A 281 -8.05 -5.45 17.84
N THR A 282 -8.43 -4.19 17.88
CA THR A 282 -7.80 -3.11 17.09
C THR A 282 -6.67 -2.37 17.83
N ALA A 283 -6.43 -2.69 19.10
CA ALA A 283 -5.36 -2.06 19.85
C ALA A 283 -3.99 -2.63 19.44
N PRO A 284 -2.92 -1.81 19.41
CA PRO A 284 -1.55 -2.31 19.23
C PRO A 284 -1.07 -3.08 20.47
N SER A 285 -0.01 -3.87 20.29
CA SER A 285 0.66 -4.62 21.34
C SER A 285 2.14 -4.25 21.38
N GLY A 286 2.59 -3.53 22.40
CA GLY A 286 4.00 -3.20 22.57
C GLY A 286 4.92 -4.43 22.59
N ASP A 287 4.52 -5.50 23.30
CA ASP A 287 5.26 -6.77 23.31
C ASP A 287 5.35 -7.41 21.90
N GLY A 288 4.26 -7.32 21.10
CA GLY A 288 4.23 -7.85 19.75
C GLY A 288 5.16 -7.07 18.84
N GLU A 289 5.10 -5.74 18.90
CA GLU A 289 5.96 -4.84 18.12
C GLU A 289 7.43 -5.00 18.50
N SER A 290 7.78 -5.01 19.80
CA SER A 290 9.14 -5.23 20.26
C SER A 290 9.73 -6.54 19.75
N ARG A 291 8.96 -7.64 19.82
CA ARG A 291 9.41 -8.96 19.34
C ARG A 291 9.64 -8.99 17.83
N VAL A 292 8.74 -8.43 17.02
CA VAL A 292 8.90 -8.46 15.55
C VAL A 292 10.07 -7.60 15.10
N ILE A 293 10.35 -6.49 15.80
CA ILE A 293 11.54 -5.64 15.56
C ILE A 293 12.81 -6.43 15.89
N ALA A 294 12.89 -7.03 17.06
CA ALA A 294 14.04 -7.84 17.49
C ALA A 294 14.27 -9.03 16.53
N GLU A 295 13.20 -9.68 16.05
CA GLU A 295 13.31 -10.77 15.08
C GLU A 295 13.84 -10.28 13.73
N ALA A 296 13.37 -9.13 13.23
CA ALA A 296 13.85 -8.53 11.99
C ALA A 296 15.33 -8.14 12.08
N LEU A 297 15.78 -7.57 13.20
CA LEU A 297 17.20 -7.29 13.47
C LEU A 297 18.06 -8.56 13.49
N ALA A 298 17.59 -9.60 14.16
CA ALA A 298 18.26 -10.90 14.21
C ALA A 298 18.38 -11.54 12.82
N MET A 299 17.30 -11.52 12.03
CA MET A 299 17.31 -12.00 10.64
C MET A 299 18.27 -11.21 9.76
N ALA A 300 18.37 -9.89 9.98
CA ALA A 300 19.30 -9.03 9.26
C ALA A 300 20.75 -9.22 9.70
N GLY A 301 21.01 -9.87 10.84
CA GLY A 301 22.32 -9.87 11.49
C GLY A 301 22.81 -8.44 11.77
N ALA A 302 21.90 -7.56 12.20
CA ALA A 302 22.18 -6.15 12.47
C ALA A 302 22.11 -5.89 13.96
N GLU A 303 23.13 -5.19 14.47
CA GLU A 303 23.12 -4.71 15.83
C GLU A 303 22.28 -3.44 15.93
N PRO A 304 21.52 -3.24 17.02
CA PRO A 304 20.68 -2.04 17.20
C PRO A 304 21.42 -0.73 16.96
N GLU A 305 22.67 -0.61 17.45
CA GLU A 305 23.50 0.59 17.30
C GLU A 305 23.89 0.90 15.86
N SER A 306 23.74 -0.06 14.96
CA SER A 306 24.01 0.14 13.53
C SER A 306 22.85 0.80 12.78
N ILE A 307 21.68 0.93 13.40
CA ILE A 307 20.49 1.53 12.80
C ILE A 307 20.58 3.05 12.94
N SER A 308 20.60 3.74 11.81
CA SER A 308 20.70 5.20 11.74
C SER A 308 19.38 5.93 11.52
N LEU A 309 18.35 5.23 11.07
CA LEU A 309 17.02 5.78 10.81
C LEU A 309 15.97 4.71 11.05
N ILE A 310 14.86 5.11 11.66
CA ILE A 310 13.66 4.28 11.84
C ILE A 310 12.50 4.99 11.18
N GLU A 311 11.87 4.34 10.22
CA GLU A 311 10.58 4.75 9.69
C GLU A 311 9.49 4.02 10.48
N THR A 312 8.68 4.77 11.18
CA THR A 312 7.66 4.26 12.10
C THR A 312 6.30 4.15 11.42
N HIS A 313 5.35 3.49 12.10
CA HIS A 313 3.94 3.55 11.68
C HIS A 313 3.35 4.96 11.86
N GLY A 314 3.61 5.60 13.00
CA GLY A 314 3.36 7.02 13.22
C GLY A 314 1.95 7.48 12.88
N ALA A 315 0.93 6.78 13.37
CA ALA A 315 -0.48 7.08 13.05
C ALA A 315 -1.02 8.32 13.80
N ALA A 316 -0.19 9.00 14.58
CA ALA A 316 -0.54 10.17 15.39
C ALA A 316 -1.68 9.92 16.37
N THR A 317 -1.95 8.68 16.75
CA THR A 317 -3.00 8.38 17.71
C THR A 317 -2.48 8.51 19.14
N PRO A 318 -3.29 9.02 20.10
CA PRO A 318 -2.87 9.21 21.48
C PRO A 318 -2.39 7.93 22.18
N LEU A 319 -2.85 6.77 21.71
CA LEU A 319 -2.47 5.46 22.24
C LEU A 319 -1.33 4.81 21.43
N GLY A 320 -1.38 4.90 20.10
CA GLY A 320 -0.46 4.18 19.20
C GLY A 320 0.96 4.69 19.29
N ASP A 321 1.18 5.99 19.12
CA ASP A 321 2.52 6.58 19.11
C ASP A 321 3.33 6.28 20.40
N PRO A 322 2.78 6.42 21.64
CA PRO A 322 3.50 6.04 22.85
C PRO A 322 3.83 4.55 22.94
N ILE A 323 2.94 3.66 22.46
CA ILE A 323 3.18 2.22 22.47
C ILE A 323 4.30 1.88 21.49
N GLU A 324 4.28 2.44 20.29
CA GLU A 324 5.31 2.24 19.27
C GLU A 324 6.69 2.69 19.77
N VAL A 325 6.79 3.88 20.40
CA VAL A 325 8.05 4.35 21.00
C VAL A 325 8.52 3.42 22.11
N ALA A 326 7.62 2.97 23.00
CA ALA A 326 7.98 2.04 24.07
C ALA A 326 8.47 0.69 23.51
N ALA A 327 7.83 0.17 22.46
CA ALA A 327 8.24 -1.06 21.79
C ALA A 327 9.63 -0.94 21.12
N LEU A 328 9.91 0.21 20.49
CA LEU A 328 11.23 0.52 19.94
C LEU A 328 12.31 0.58 21.05
N VAL A 329 12.05 1.29 22.14
CA VAL A 329 12.98 1.34 23.28
C VAL A 329 13.28 -0.06 23.81
N ASP A 330 12.25 -0.91 23.95
CA ASP A 330 12.39 -2.27 24.44
C ASP A 330 13.17 -3.19 23.46
N ALA A 331 12.96 -3.01 22.16
CA ALA A 331 13.66 -3.79 21.14
C ALA A 331 15.12 -3.39 20.92
N PHE A 332 15.45 -2.13 21.18
CA PHE A 332 16.81 -1.61 21.00
C PHE A 332 17.66 -1.67 22.27
N GLY A 333 17.10 -1.96 23.45
CA GLY A 333 17.78 -2.11 24.73
C GLY A 333 17.89 -0.82 25.49
#